data_8a9897e6593e266b3d7603696139c972
#
_entry.id   8a9897e6593e266b3d7603696139c972
#
_cell.length_a   1.000
_cell.length_b   1.000
_cell.length_c   1.000
_cell.angle_alpha   90.00
_cell.angle_beta   90.00
_cell.angle_gamma   90.00
#
_symmetry.space_group_name_H-M   'P 1'
#
loop_
_entity.id
_entity.type
_entity.pdbx_description
1 polymer ?
#
loop_
_entity_poly.entity_id
_entity_poly.type
_entity_poly.pdbx_seq_one_letter_code
_entity_poly.pdbx_strand_id
1 'polypeptide(L)'
;MREITCAFSFLGASFALASLAVAGSGVAVATSSPDVTGQKYSDAQSAISGAGFTPVVESTVGDQKAWPDCIVTRTQQRTVSAPENSSGSSTTQLLVSLNCDAGVASAAKPGYSAASPEGKAAAAAAASASSGSGG
;
A
#
# COMPACT_ATOMS: atom_id res chain seq x y z
N MET A 1 14.85 47.81 1.05
CA MET A 1 14.25 47.88 2.39
C MET A 1 12.86 48.47 2.27
N ARG A 2 11.84 47.61 2.28
CA ARG A 2 10.44 48.05 2.38
C ARG A 2 9.72 47.03 3.22
N GLU A 3 9.48 47.40 4.46
CA GLU A 3 8.64 46.66 5.38
C GLU A 3 7.17 46.84 4.97
N ILE A 4 6.44 45.73 4.79
CA ILE A 4 4.99 45.75 4.61
C ILE A 4 4.40 45.19 5.88
N THR A 5 4.00 46.08 6.77
CA THR A 5 3.25 45.78 7.97
C THR A 5 1.77 45.63 7.59
N CYS A 6 1.23 44.43 7.59
CA CYS A 6 -0.22 44.18 7.51
C CYS A 6 -0.77 44.02 8.93
N ALA A 7 -1.37 45.07 9.46
CA ALA A 7 -2.17 45.05 10.65
C ALA A 7 -3.57 44.48 10.30
N PHE A 8 -3.91 43.32 10.83
CA PHE A 8 -5.28 42.81 10.80
C PHE A 8 -5.96 43.07 12.16
N SER A 9 -6.87 44.03 12.15
CA SER A 9 -7.78 44.31 13.25
C SER A 9 -8.88 43.25 13.25
N PHE A 10 -8.95 42.42 14.27
CA PHE A 10 -10.08 41.53 14.52
C PHE A 10 -11.12 42.26 15.38
N LEU A 11 -12.23 42.61 14.76
CA LEU A 11 -13.47 42.96 15.47
C LEU A 11 -14.13 41.69 15.97
N GLY A 12 -14.45 41.69 17.25
CA GLY A 12 -15.15 40.60 17.92
C GLY A 12 -16.58 40.42 17.42
N ALA A 13 -16.96 39.17 17.23
CA ALA A 13 -18.34 38.74 17.18
C ALA A 13 -18.51 37.53 18.09
N SER A 14 -19.19 37.76 19.20
CA SER A 14 -19.63 36.75 20.15
C SER A 14 -20.71 35.89 19.49
N PHE A 15 -20.43 34.64 19.21
CA PHE A 15 -21.44 33.65 18.80
C PHE A 15 -21.69 32.68 19.94
N ALA A 16 -22.96 32.66 20.35
CA ALA A 16 -23.50 31.79 21.37
C ALA A 16 -23.33 30.31 20.99
N LEU A 17 -22.81 29.55 21.94
CA LEU A 17 -22.67 28.11 21.88
C LEU A 17 -24.05 27.44 21.98
N ALA A 18 -24.59 26.98 20.86
CA ALA A 18 -25.62 25.97 20.86
C ALA A 18 -24.91 24.60 20.80
N SER A 19 -24.83 23.94 21.95
CA SER A 19 -24.32 22.56 22.05
C SER A 19 -25.36 21.60 21.47
N LEU A 20 -25.27 21.28 20.20
CA LEU A 20 -25.91 20.10 19.64
C LEU A 20 -24.99 18.90 19.95
N ALA A 21 -25.38 18.12 20.94
CA ALA A 21 -24.85 16.77 21.10
C ALA A 21 -25.34 15.92 19.93
N VAL A 22 -24.60 15.89 18.89
CA VAL A 22 -24.73 14.86 17.85
C VAL A 22 -24.19 13.59 18.47
N ALA A 23 -25.09 12.67 18.83
CA ALA A 23 -24.74 11.29 19.10
C ALA A 23 -23.98 10.78 17.87
N GLY A 24 -22.65 10.68 18.00
CA GLY A 24 -21.77 10.25 16.93
C GLY A 24 -22.10 8.82 16.56
N SER A 25 -22.84 8.64 15.48
CA SER A 25 -22.74 7.43 14.69
C SER A 25 -21.27 7.39 14.22
N GLY A 26 -20.47 6.54 14.85
CA GLY A 26 -19.09 6.33 14.44
C GLY A 26 -19.09 5.90 12.99
N VAL A 27 -18.85 6.85 12.09
CA VAL A 27 -18.47 6.53 10.72
C VAL A 27 -17.17 5.76 10.84
N ALA A 28 -17.24 4.44 10.63
CA ALA A 28 -16.07 3.62 10.45
C ALA A 28 -15.35 4.19 9.24
N VAL A 29 -14.32 5.00 9.47
CA VAL A 29 -13.43 5.45 8.41
C VAL A 29 -12.76 4.18 7.92
N ALA A 30 -13.14 3.70 6.75
CA ALA A 30 -12.46 2.60 6.11
C ALA A 30 -11.01 3.05 5.89
N THR A 31 -10.09 2.49 6.67
CA THR A 31 -8.67 2.75 6.48
C THR A 31 -8.31 2.24 5.09
N SER A 32 -7.89 3.14 4.20
CA SER A 32 -7.48 2.75 2.86
C SER A 32 -6.22 1.89 2.96
N SER A 33 -6.24 0.73 2.32
CA SER A 33 -5.07 -0.14 2.25
C SER A 33 -3.97 0.53 1.42
N PRO A 34 -2.69 0.39 1.81
CA PRO A 34 -1.58 0.91 1.01
C PRO A 34 -1.52 0.17 -0.34
N ASP A 35 -1.22 0.90 -1.41
CA ASP A 35 -0.92 0.28 -2.70
C ASP A 35 0.53 -0.20 -2.71
N VAL A 36 0.70 -1.50 -2.62
CA VAL A 36 2.01 -2.17 -2.61
C VAL A 36 2.22 -3.04 -3.86
N THR A 37 1.35 -2.90 -4.84
CA THR A 37 1.46 -3.63 -6.12
C THR A 37 2.76 -3.26 -6.83
N GLY A 38 3.49 -4.25 -7.31
CA GLY A 38 4.80 -4.06 -7.97
C GLY A 38 5.99 -3.95 -7.02
N GLN A 39 5.78 -3.91 -5.71
CA GLN A 39 6.86 -3.89 -4.72
C GLN A 39 7.33 -5.32 -4.39
N LYS A 40 8.55 -5.44 -3.86
CA LYS A 40 9.01 -6.67 -3.24
C LYS A 40 8.18 -6.95 -1.98
N TYR A 41 7.92 -8.23 -1.70
CA TYR A 41 7.11 -8.60 -0.54
C TYR A 41 7.71 -8.12 0.79
N SER A 42 9.03 -8.10 0.93
CA SER A 42 9.71 -7.55 2.12
C SER A 42 9.33 -6.09 2.40
N ASP A 43 9.32 -5.26 1.37
CA ASP A 43 8.98 -3.84 1.48
C ASP A 43 7.48 -3.66 1.68
N ALA A 44 6.68 -4.42 0.91
CA ALA A 44 5.22 -4.45 1.02
C ALA A 44 4.76 -4.86 2.43
N GLN A 45 5.38 -5.88 3.02
CA GLN A 45 5.07 -6.35 4.37
C GLN A 45 5.27 -5.23 5.40
N SER A 46 6.36 -4.49 5.30
CA SER A 46 6.65 -3.36 6.17
C SER A 46 5.63 -2.22 6.01
N ALA A 47 5.28 -1.88 4.76
CA ALA A 47 4.28 -0.85 4.45
C ALA A 47 2.88 -1.24 4.94
N ILE A 48 2.48 -2.50 4.73
CA ILE A 48 1.18 -3.05 5.17
C ILE A 48 1.07 -3.01 6.70
N SER A 49 2.11 -3.47 7.39
CA SER A 49 2.15 -3.48 8.85
C SER A 49 2.18 -2.07 9.42
N GLY A 50 2.93 -1.15 8.81
CA GLY A 50 2.97 0.27 9.17
C GLY A 50 1.62 0.98 8.99
N ALA A 51 0.79 0.53 8.06
CA ALA A 51 -0.57 1.03 7.86
C ALA A 51 -1.62 0.38 8.80
N GLY A 52 -1.21 -0.52 9.69
CA GLY A 52 -2.09 -1.17 10.67
C GLY A 52 -2.83 -2.41 10.15
N PHE A 53 -2.41 -2.95 9.01
CA PHE A 53 -2.96 -4.20 8.46
C PHE A 53 -2.05 -5.38 8.80
N THR A 54 -2.66 -6.57 8.84
CA THR A 54 -1.88 -7.82 8.94
C THR A 54 -1.65 -8.37 7.54
N PRO A 55 -0.39 -8.45 7.05
CA PRO A 55 -0.10 -9.01 5.74
C PRO A 55 -0.30 -10.53 5.75
N VAL A 56 -1.02 -11.05 4.77
CA VAL A 56 -1.26 -12.49 4.59
C VAL A 56 -1.03 -12.85 3.13
N VAL A 57 -0.16 -13.81 2.88
CA VAL A 57 0.03 -14.33 1.51
C VAL A 57 -1.15 -15.24 1.17
N GLU A 58 -1.91 -14.86 0.15
CA GLU A 58 -3.07 -15.58 -0.33
C GLU A 58 -2.69 -16.62 -1.40
N SER A 59 -1.83 -16.20 -2.33
CA SER A 59 -1.39 -17.04 -3.43
C SER A 59 0.01 -16.69 -3.88
N THR A 60 0.70 -17.66 -4.43
CA THR A 60 2.02 -17.49 -5.03
C THR A 60 2.03 -18.15 -6.42
N VAL A 61 2.67 -17.49 -7.36
CA VAL A 61 2.95 -18.01 -8.70
C VAL A 61 4.45 -18.07 -8.88
N GLY A 62 4.95 -19.18 -9.38
CA GLY A 62 6.38 -19.42 -9.48
C GLY A 62 7.05 -19.83 -8.17
N ASP A 63 8.24 -20.37 -8.26
CA ASP A 63 9.02 -20.92 -7.14
C ASP A 63 10.52 -20.57 -7.24
N GLN A 64 10.88 -19.63 -8.12
CA GLN A 64 12.28 -19.31 -8.43
C GLN A 64 12.89 -18.30 -7.47
N LYS A 65 12.06 -17.64 -6.66
CA LYS A 65 12.47 -16.66 -5.64
C LYS A 65 11.89 -17.03 -4.28
N ALA A 66 12.64 -16.69 -3.23
CA ALA A 66 12.10 -16.72 -1.88
C ALA A 66 11.05 -15.61 -1.69
N TRP A 67 10.08 -15.80 -0.83
CA TRP A 67 8.96 -14.85 -0.62
C TRP A 67 9.38 -13.39 -0.44
N PRO A 68 10.42 -13.04 0.34
CA PRO A 68 10.83 -11.64 0.49
C PRO A 68 11.17 -10.92 -0.81
N ASP A 69 11.65 -11.68 -1.82
CA ASP A 69 12.04 -11.15 -3.12
C ASP A 69 10.97 -11.28 -4.19
N CYS A 70 9.84 -11.92 -3.88
CA CYS A 70 8.69 -12.00 -4.78
C CYS A 70 8.04 -10.64 -4.96
N ILE A 71 7.43 -10.42 -6.12
CA ILE A 71 6.73 -9.16 -6.42
C ILE A 71 5.25 -9.32 -6.10
N VAL A 72 4.69 -8.33 -5.41
CA VAL A 72 3.25 -8.27 -5.14
C VAL A 72 2.51 -7.93 -6.43
N THR A 73 1.60 -8.79 -6.85
CA THR A 73 0.82 -8.61 -8.08
C THR A 73 -0.59 -8.11 -7.83
N ARG A 74 -1.12 -8.43 -6.64
CA ARG A 74 -2.49 -8.06 -6.26
C ARG A 74 -2.60 -7.95 -4.75
N THR A 75 -3.47 -7.06 -4.30
CA THR A 75 -3.85 -6.92 -2.89
C THR A 75 -5.36 -6.97 -2.73
N GLN A 76 -5.83 -7.52 -1.61
CA GLN A 76 -7.25 -7.55 -1.25
C GLN A 76 -7.40 -7.41 0.26
N GLN A 77 -8.21 -6.44 0.69
CA GLN A 77 -8.51 -6.23 2.10
C GLN A 77 -9.59 -7.21 2.57
N ARG A 78 -9.39 -7.78 3.77
CA ARG A 78 -10.36 -8.63 4.46
C ARG A 78 -10.41 -8.29 5.94
N THR A 79 -11.62 -8.19 6.49
CA THR A 79 -11.82 -8.09 7.94
C THR A 79 -12.17 -9.47 8.50
N VAL A 80 -11.41 -9.91 9.51
CA VAL A 80 -11.66 -11.16 10.23
C VAL A 80 -12.22 -10.81 11.59
N SER A 81 -13.44 -11.25 11.86
CA SER A 81 -14.07 -11.08 13.18
C SER A 81 -13.33 -11.88 14.23
N ALA A 82 -13.31 -11.36 15.47
CA ALA A 82 -12.84 -12.15 16.59
C ALA A 82 -13.70 -13.41 16.77
N PRO A 83 -13.10 -14.53 17.22
CA PRO A 83 -13.87 -15.73 17.53
C PRO A 83 -14.96 -15.43 18.56
N GLU A 84 -16.13 -16.08 18.41
CA GLU A 84 -17.19 -16.04 19.41
C GLU A 84 -16.61 -16.52 20.75
N ASN A 85 -16.94 -15.85 21.83
CA ASN A 85 -16.40 -16.09 23.18
C ASN A 85 -14.95 -15.59 23.43
N SER A 86 -14.38 -14.77 22.55
CA SER A 86 -13.15 -14.04 22.84
C SER A 86 -13.41 -12.54 23.01
N SER A 87 -12.73 -11.91 23.93
CA SER A 87 -12.74 -10.44 24.07
C SER A 87 -11.84 -9.73 23.06
N GLY A 88 -11.44 -10.42 22.00
CA GLY A 88 -10.61 -9.89 20.94
C GLY A 88 -11.37 -8.94 20.00
N SER A 89 -10.65 -8.01 19.41
CA SER A 89 -11.16 -7.14 18.36
C SER A 89 -11.05 -7.81 16.99
N SER A 90 -11.85 -7.37 16.02
CA SER A 90 -11.69 -7.76 14.63
C SER A 90 -10.33 -7.30 14.10
N THR A 91 -9.72 -8.12 13.26
CA THR A 91 -8.42 -7.83 12.63
C THR A 91 -8.62 -7.56 11.14
N THR A 92 -8.05 -6.47 10.66
CA THR A 92 -8.05 -6.20 9.21
C THR A 92 -6.77 -6.75 8.59
N GLN A 93 -6.96 -7.69 7.68
CA GLN A 93 -5.89 -8.34 6.94
C GLN A 93 -5.79 -7.77 5.53
N LEU A 94 -4.58 -7.65 5.01
CA LEU A 94 -4.33 -7.38 3.60
C LEU A 94 -3.76 -8.65 2.96
N LEU A 95 -4.58 -9.29 2.16
CA LEU A 95 -4.20 -10.46 1.37
C LEU A 95 -3.32 -10.02 0.22
N VAL A 96 -2.21 -10.68 -0.01
CA VAL A 96 -1.28 -10.38 -1.10
C VAL A 96 -1.08 -11.61 -1.97
N SER A 97 -1.11 -11.41 -3.27
CA SER A 97 -0.72 -12.42 -4.25
C SER A 97 0.69 -12.10 -4.74
N LEU A 98 1.55 -13.10 -4.78
CA LEU A 98 2.97 -12.97 -5.09
C LEU A 98 3.33 -13.63 -6.41
N ASN A 99 4.20 -12.98 -7.18
CA ASN A 99 4.90 -13.57 -8.30
C ASN A 99 6.36 -13.82 -7.90
N CYS A 100 6.74 -15.08 -7.86
CA CYS A 100 8.05 -15.57 -7.46
C CYS A 100 8.90 -16.07 -8.65
N ASP A 101 8.51 -15.75 -9.88
CA ASP A 101 9.32 -16.06 -11.07
C ASP A 101 10.56 -15.18 -11.14
N ALA A 102 11.66 -15.71 -11.64
CA ALA A 102 12.95 -15.02 -11.64
C ALA A 102 13.10 -13.95 -12.71
N GLY A 103 12.26 -13.90 -13.72
CA GLY A 103 12.36 -12.94 -14.81
C GLY A 103 11.28 -13.06 -15.85
N VAL A 104 11.42 -12.32 -16.93
CA VAL A 104 10.51 -12.40 -18.08
C VAL A 104 10.64 -13.77 -18.74
N ALA A 105 9.49 -14.35 -19.12
CA ALA A 105 9.46 -15.64 -19.82
C ALA A 105 10.26 -15.59 -21.12
N SER A 106 11.02 -16.64 -21.41
CA SER A 106 11.73 -16.85 -22.63
C SER A 106 11.43 -18.25 -23.20
N ALA A 107 11.87 -18.54 -24.41
CA ALA A 107 11.66 -19.85 -25.01
C ALA A 107 12.28 -21.01 -24.21
N ALA A 108 13.28 -20.73 -23.37
CA ALA A 108 14.01 -21.74 -22.59
C ALA A 108 13.74 -21.69 -21.09
N LYS A 109 13.03 -20.66 -20.57
CA LYS A 109 12.78 -20.49 -19.14
C LYS A 109 11.37 -19.97 -18.90
N PRO A 110 10.63 -20.57 -17.96
CA PRO A 110 9.37 -20.00 -17.48
C PRO A 110 9.63 -18.68 -16.76
N GLY A 111 8.65 -17.80 -16.75
CA GLY A 111 8.73 -16.51 -16.10
C GLY A 111 7.46 -15.71 -16.33
N TYR A 112 7.44 -14.46 -15.88
CA TYR A 112 6.29 -13.58 -16.07
C TYR A 112 6.24 -13.00 -17.50
N SER A 113 5.06 -12.63 -17.94
CA SER A 113 4.85 -11.99 -19.25
C SER A 113 5.53 -10.62 -19.32
N ALA A 114 6.17 -10.32 -20.45
CA ALA A 114 6.71 -8.98 -20.72
C ALA A 114 5.63 -7.87 -20.67
N ALA A 115 4.37 -8.22 -20.94
CA ALA A 115 3.23 -7.29 -20.88
C ALA A 115 2.64 -7.14 -19.49
N SER A 116 3.02 -7.98 -18.51
CA SER A 116 2.59 -7.86 -17.13
C SER A 116 3.15 -6.61 -16.45
N PRO A 117 2.60 -6.15 -15.34
CA PRO A 117 3.16 -5.04 -14.56
C PRO A 117 4.65 -5.25 -14.21
N GLU A 118 5.02 -6.47 -13.84
CA GLU A 118 6.39 -6.85 -13.50
C GLU A 118 7.32 -6.81 -14.73
N GLY A 119 6.82 -7.28 -15.88
CA GLY A 119 7.56 -7.23 -17.14
C GLY A 119 7.83 -5.80 -17.59
N LYS A 120 6.84 -4.93 -17.46
CA LYS A 120 6.98 -3.50 -17.76
C LYS A 120 7.96 -2.82 -16.78
N ALA A 121 7.91 -3.15 -15.50
CA ALA A 121 8.82 -2.62 -14.49
C ALA A 121 10.26 -3.08 -14.77
N ALA A 122 10.46 -4.35 -15.14
CA ALA A 122 11.76 -4.89 -15.51
C ALA A 122 12.32 -4.21 -16.77
N ALA A 123 11.49 -3.95 -17.77
CA ALA A 123 11.89 -3.24 -19.00
C ALA A 123 12.28 -1.79 -18.70
N ALA A 124 11.55 -1.09 -17.84
CA ALA A 124 11.86 0.27 -17.42
C ALA A 124 13.18 0.32 -16.64
N ALA A 125 13.42 -0.63 -15.73
CA ALA A 125 14.68 -0.74 -15.00
C ALA A 125 15.87 -0.99 -15.91
N ALA A 126 15.73 -1.87 -16.92
CA ALA A 126 16.76 -2.14 -17.91
C ALA A 126 17.08 -0.91 -18.77
N ALA A 127 16.06 -0.15 -19.18
CA ALA A 127 16.23 1.10 -19.92
C ALA A 127 16.97 2.17 -19.10
N SER A 128 16.68 2.29 -17.81
CA SER A 128 17.37 3.21 -16.90
C SER A 128 18.84 2.83 -16.69
N ALA A 129 19.14 1.54 -16.59
CA ALA A 129 20.51 1.05 -16.45
C ALA A 129 21.35 1.31 -17.71
N SER A 130 20.76 1.19 -18.90
CA SER A 130 21.45 1.44 -20.17
C SER A 130 21.73 2.92 -20.43
N SER A 131 20.89 3.83 -19.92
CA SER A 131 21.11 5.27 -20.07
C SER A 131 22.13 5.84 -19.08
N GLY A 132 22.44 5.14 -17.98
CA GLY A 132 23.46 5.52 -17.00
C GLY A 132 24.90 5.10 -17.36
N SER A 133 25.10 4.33 -18.42
CA SER A 133 26.41 3.79 -18.84
C SER A 133 27.14 4.63 -19.90
N GLY A 134 26.64 5.79 -20.24
CA GLY A 134 27.22 6.69 -21.25
C GLY A 134 27.85 7.94 -20.61
N GLY A 135 28.98 7.76 -19.94
CA GLY A 135 29.79 8.86 -19.41
C GLY A 135 31.25 8.53 -19.51
#